data_d6c781d75103c5d0200f7497befa88ad
#
_entry.id   d6c781d75103c5d0200f7497befa88ad
#
_cell.length_a   1.000
_cell.length_b   1.000
_cell.length_c   1.000
_cell.angle_alpha   90.00
_cell.angle_beta   90.00
_cell.angle_gamma   90.00
#
_symmetry.space_group_name_H-M   'P 1'
#
loop_
_entity.id
_entity.type
_entity.pdbx_description
1 polymer ?
#
loop_
_entity_poly.entity_id
_entity_poly.type
_entity_poly.pdbx_seq_one_letter_code
_entity_poly.pdbx_strand_id
1 'polypeptide(L)'
;NATAFRDPTDVLTLGQLHDRGAEAFDEEAYEGWLDERDPDDLASLVYTSGTTGQPKGVKLTHRNFRSNVNQCYRRFGPRPDRDPEMPTTDTDTVALSFLPLAHVFERLSGHFLMFASGATIAYAESPDTLREDFKLVEPTTFTSVPRVYEKLYAAVREQASESPIKQRIFEWAVDVAREYERTENPGTLLSLKHDVGDKLVYSSVREALGDNIDFFVSGGGSLSEDLCRLFHGMGIPILEGYGLTETAPVLSVNPIEEPKPGTIGPPVVDVETDLDESIGVMGDEIEGDTGELLVRGPNVTDGYWEKPEETADAFEAADDGGDPWFRTGDVVEIRPDGYIAFRERAKQLLKLSTGKMVPPGPIEDAFADNELIEQAMVVGDARKFVGALIVPAFDAVRAWGEREGIDLPADDDELCHDDRVRDLIQSEVEAINQEFESHERIKQFRLVPEEFTPENDLLTPTMKKKRRKILDRWSDEVEDLYE
;
A
#
# COMPACT_ATOMS: atom_id res chain seq x y z
N ASN A 1 12.30 -6.09 -29.74
CA ASN A 1 13.68 -6.25 -30.20
C ASN A 1 13.97 -7.72 -30.48
N ALA A 2 13.65 -8.18 -31.73
CA ALA A 2 13.90 -9.58 -32.15
C ALA A 2 15.39 -10.01 -32.07
N THR A 3 16.31 -9.06 -32.00
CA THR A 3 17.76 -9.28 -31.88
C THR A 3 18.23 -9.79 -30.52
N ALA A 4 17.34 -9.73 -29.48
CA ALA A 4 17.69 -10.22 -28.14
C ALA A 4 17.51 -11.73 -27.96
N PHE A 5 16.92 -12.44 -28.94
CA PHE A 5 16.64 -13.87 -28.88
C PHE A 5 17.69 -14.70 -29.60
N ARG A 6 17.97 -15.92 -29.09
CA ARG A 6 18.98 -16.82 -29.62
C ARG A 6 18.68 -17.33 -31.04
N ASP A 7 17.39 -17.43 -31.40
CA ASP A 7 16.93 -17.77 -32.73
C ASP A 7 15.83 -16.79 -33.18
N PRO A 8 16.18 -15.76 -34.00
CA PRO A 8 15.22 -14.76 -34.47
C PRO A 8 14.13 -15.33 -35.39
N THR A 9 14.24 -16.59 -35.86
CA THR A 9 13.22 -17.23 -36.70
C THR A 9 12.01 -17.70 -35.91
N ASP A 10 12.15 -17.88 -34.57
CA ASP A 10 11.08 -18.31 -33.67
C ASP A 10 10.34 -17.14 -33.04
N VAL A 11 10.73 -15.89 -33.34
CA VAL A 11 10.19 -14.69 -32.76
C VAL A 11 9.54 -13.82 -33.82
N LEU A 12 8.27 -13.50 -33.62
CA LEU A 12 7.52 -12.54 -34.44
C LEU A 12 7.59 -11.14 -33.82
N THR A 13 7.75 -10.14 -34.66
CA THR A 13 7.43 -8.76 -34.24
C THR A 13 5.92 -8.60 -34.13
N LEU A 14 5.45 -7.60 -33.38
CA LEU A 14 4.03 -7.31 -33.27
C LEU A 14 3.38 -7.03 -34.65
N GLY A 15 4.09 -6.33 -35.55
CA GLY A 15 3.64 -6.12 -36.93
C GLY A 15 3.46 -7.43 -37.70
N GLN A 16 4.42 -8.34 -37.63
CA GLN A 16 4.32 -9.65 -38.27
C GLN A 16 3.18 -10.50 -37.68
N LEU A 17 2.92 -10.39 -36.37
CA LEU A 17 1.79 -11.06 -35.75
C LEU A 17 0.47 -10.50 -36.25
N HIS A 18 0.36 -9.16 -36.34
CA HIS A 18 -0.80 -8.47 -36.87
C HIS A 18 -1.08 -8.86 -38.33
N ASP A 19 -0.04 -8.87 -39.18
CA ASP A 19 -0.19 -9.24 -40.61
C ASP A 19 -0.68 -10.67 -40.76
N ARG A 20 -0.09 -11.62 -40.00
CA ARG A 20 -0.53 -13.03 -39.99
C ARG A 20 -1.96 -13.16 -39.43
N GLY A 21 -2.29 -12.40 -38.41
CA GLY A 21 -3.65 -12.38 -37.84
C GLY A 21 -4.69 -11.89 -38.86
N ALA A 22 -4.36 -10.83 -39.59
CA ALA A 22 -5.25 -10.30 -40.65
C ALA A 22 -5.46 -11.29 -41.81
N GLU A 23 -4.41 -12.02 -42.21
CA GLU A 23 -4.50 -13.05 -43.25
C GLU A 23 -5.27 -14.31 -42.81
N ALA A 24 -5.22 -14.65 -41.52
CA ALA A 24 -5.82 -15.86 -40.96
C ALA A 24 -7.17 -15.58 -40.27
N PHE A 25 -7.65 -14.33 -40.23
CA PHE A 25 -8.89 -13.97 -39.54
C PHE A 25 -10.11 -14.64 -40.21
N ASP A 26 -10.86 -15.36 -39.41
CA ASP A 26 -12.10 -16.00 -39.76
C ASP A 26 -13.18 -15.48 -38.79
N GLU A 27 -14.09 -14.66 -39.29
CA GLU A 27 -15.13 -14.01 -38.49
C GLU A 27 -16.11 -15.03 -37.87
N GLU A 28 -16.47 -16.09 -38.59
CA GLU A 28 -17.38 -17.14 -38.10
C GLU A 28 -16.71 -17.92 -36.95
N ALA A 29 -15.44 -18.26 -37.09
CA ALA A 29 -14.68 -18.91 -36.02
C ALA A 29 -14.51 -18.01 -34.82
N TYR A 30 -14.26 -16.71 -35.02
CA TYR A 30 -14.15 -15.72 -33.94
C TYR A 30 -15.45 -15.56 -33.18
N GLU A 31 -16.55 -15.38 -33.85
CA GLU A 31 -17.90 -15.30 -33.22
C GLU A 31 -18.25 -16.61 -32.49
N GLY A 32 -17.90 -17.77 -33.07
CA GLY A 32 -18.06 -19.07 -32.42
C GLY A 32 -17.26 -19.16 -31.11
N TRP A 33 -16.02 -18.66 -31.08
CA TRP A 33 -15.22 -18.62 -29.84
C TRP A 33 -15.83 -17.72 -28.77
N LEU A 34 -16.44 -16.60 -29.16
CA LEU A 34 -17.14 -15.72 -28.20
C LEU A 34 -18.38 -16.40 -27.63
N ASP A 35 -19.19 -17.06 -28.48
CA ASP A 35 -20.40 -17.75 -28.07
C ASP A 35 -20.13 -18.98 -27.18
N GLU A 36 -18.97 -19.62 -27.34
CA GLU A 36 -18.54 -20.77 -26.51
C GLU A 36 -18.03 -20.35 -25.12
N ARG A 37 -17.73 -19.06 -24.88
CA ARG A 37 -17.21 -18.60 -23.61
C ARG A 37 -18.28 -18.49 -22.54
N ASP A 38 -18.00 -19.11 -21.38
CA ASP A 38 -18.81 -18.94 -20.18
C ASP A 38 -18.14 -17.94 -19.22
N PRO A 39 -18.90 -17.09 -18.54
CA PRO A 39 -18.33 -16.24 -17.48
C PRO A 39 -17.52 -16.98 -16.42
N ASP A 40 -17.81 -18.25 -16.20
CA ASP A 40 -17.09 -19.10 -15.24
C ASP A 40 -15.86 -19.81 -15.84
N ASP A 41 -15.57 -19.62 -17.12
CA ASP A 41 -14.31 -20.08 -17.73
C ASP A 41 -13.11 -19.38 -17.05
N LEU A 42 -12.02 -20.15 -16.88
CA LEU A 42 -10.77 -19.62 -16.36
C LEU A 42 -10.19 -18.55 -17.30
N ALA A 43 -10.09 -17.33 -16.84
CA ALA A 43 -9.52 -16.22 -17.60
C ALA A 43 -8.03 -16.05 -17.36
N SER A 44 -7.57 -16.27 -16.13
CA SER A 44 -6.16 -16.03 -15.76
C SER A 44 -5.73 -16.84 -14.55
N LEU A 45 -4.46 -17.27 -14.57
CA LEU A 45 -3.75 -17.74 -13.38
C LEU A 45 -2.79 -16.65 -12.95
N VAL A 46 -3.02 -16.09 -11.77
CA VAL A 46 -2.13 -15.07 -11.20
C VAL A 46 -1.38 -15.68 -10.01
N TYR A 47 -0.06 -15.73 -10.12
CA TYR A 47 0.76 -16.34 -9.08
C TYR A 47 1.09 -15.32 -7.98
N THR A 48 0.85 -15.74 -6.73
CA THR A 48 1.21 -14.98 -5.53
C THR A 48 2.38 -15.66 -4.82
N SER A 49 3.23 -14.87 -4.19
CA SER A 49 4.42 -15.36 -3.46
C SER A 49 4.09 -15.98 -2.11
N GLY A 50 2.91 -16.53 -1.89
CA GLY A 50 2.41 -17.19 -0.68
C GLY A 50 3.31 -17.12 0.57
N THR A 51 2.77 -16.90 1.74
CA THR A 51 3.52 -16.86 3.02
C THR A 51 4.30 -18.15 3.34
N THR A 52 4.02 -19.24 2.63
CA THR A 52 4.66 -20.56 2.79
C THR A 52 5.88 -20.78 1.87
N GLY A 53 6.26 -19.76 1.07
CA GLY A 53 7.46 -19.79 0.20
C GLY A 53 7.28 -20.43 -1.17
N GLN A 54 6.20 -21.16 -1.43
CA GLN A 54 5.88 -21.67 -2.77
C GLN A 54 4.77 -20.82 -3.40
N PRO A 55 4.96 -20.29 -4.61
CA PRO A 55 3.93 -19.51 -5.29
C PRO A 55 2.66 -20.35 -5.53
N LYS A 56 1.49 -19.73 -5.34
CA LYS A 56 0.19 -20.32 -5.62
C LYS A 56 -0.46 -19.61 -6.80
N GLY A 57 -0.94 -20.36 -7.77
CA GLY A 57 -1.70 -19.81 -8.90
C GLY A 57 -3.16 -19.61 -8.51
N VAL A 58 -3.57 -18.36 -8.33
CA VAL A 58 -4.98 -18.01 -8.06
C VAL A 58 -5.78 -18.15 -9.36
N LYS A 59 -6.88 -18.90 -9.31
CA LYS A 59 -7.80 -19.09 -10.45
C LYS A 59 -8.75 -17.90 -10.53
N LEU A 60 -8.62 -17.09 -11.56
CA LEU A 60 -9.54 -15.98 -11.80
C LEU A 60 -10.33 -16.23 -13.08
N THR A 61 -11.66 -16.26 -12.95
CA THR A 61 -12.60 -16.45 -14.05
C THR A 61 -12.93 -15.10 -14.72
N HIS A 62 -13.55 -15.15 -15.90
CA HIS A 62 -14.10 -13.94 -16.53
C HIS A 62 -15.14 -13.27 -15.63
N ARG A 63 -15.94 -14.06 -14.89
CA ARG A 63 -16.92 -13.54 -13.91
C ARG A 63 -16.23 -12.72 -12.83
N ASN A 64 -15.11 -13.20 -12.23
CA ASN A 64 -14.41 -12.50 -11.17
C ASN A 64 -13.96 -11.11 -11.64
N PHE A 65 -13.26 -11.03 -12.78
CA PHE A 65 -12.81 -9.74 -13.33
C PHE A 65 -13.97 -8.83 -13.72
N ARG A 66 -14.97 -9.35 -14.46
CA ARG A 66 -16.12 -8.56 -14.90
C ARG A 66 -16.91 -7.99 -13.72
N SER A 67 -17.10 -8.79 -12.65
CA SER A 67 -17.80 -8.36 -11.45
C SER A 67 -17.00 -7.25 -10.75
N ASN A 68 -15.70 -7.43 -10.59
CA ASN A 68 -14.88 -6.45 -9.91
C ASN A 68 -14.74 -5.14 -10.71
N VAL A 69 -14.63 -5.20 -12.03
CA VAL A 69 -14.73 -4.00 -12.89
C VAL A 69 -16.04 -3.26 -12.67
N ASN A 70 -17.17 -3.98 -12.67
CA ASN A 70 -18.50 -3.37 -12.46
C ASN A 70 -18.64 -2.77 -11.05
N GLN A 71 -18.12 -3.45 -10.02
CA GLN A 71 -18.09 -2.97 -8.63
C GLN A 71 -17.30 -1.66 -8.52
N CYS A 72 -16.09 -1.60 -9.12
CA CYS A 72 -15.27 -0.39 -9.16
C CYS A 72 -15.90 0.72 -10.02
N TYR A 73 -16.51 0.38 -11.17
CA TYR A 73 -17.20 1.35 -11.99
C TYR A 73 -18.40 1.97 -11.26
N ARG A 74 -19.14 1.18 -10.46
CA ARG A 74 -20.21 1.70 -9.61
C ARG A 74 -19.68 2.55 -8.45
N ARG A 75 -18.42 2.37 -8.03
CA ARG A 75 -17.76 3.21 -7.03
C ARG A 75 -17.28 4.53 -7.61
N PHE A 76 -16.66 4.54 -8.78
CA PHE A 76 -15.93 5.68 -9.33
C PHE A 76 -16.58 6.31 -10.58
N GLY A 77 -17.36 5.55 -11.33
CA GLY A 77 -18.01 6.02 -12.56
C GLY A 77 -19.16 6.98 -12.32
N PRO A 78 -19.73 7.53 -13.40
CA PRO A 78 -20.89 8.42 -13.34
C PRO A 78 -22.10 7.74 -12.68
N ARG A 79 -22.78 8.44 -11.77
CA ARG A 79 -24.01 7.98 -11.12
C ARG A 79 -25.02 9.13 -10.99
N PRO A 80 -26.32 8.85 -11.08
CA PRO A 80 -27.35 9.89 -10.97
C PRO A 80 -27.43 10.56 -9.60
N ASP A 81 -26.95 9.89 -8.56
CA ASP A 81 -26.92 10.34 -7.15
C ASP A 81 -25.63 11.08 -6.77
N ARG A 82 -24.63 11.12 -7.67
CA ARG A 82 -23.39 11.84 -7.45
C ARG A 82 -23.52 13.30 -7.82
N ASP A 83 -22.88 14.17 -7.04
CA ASP A 83 -22.73 15.58 -7.38
C ASP A 83 -22.06 15.72 -8.75
N PRO A 84 -22.64 16.43 -9.73
CA PRO A 84 -22.05 16.60 -11.05
C PRO A 84 -20.67 17.29 -11.07
N GLU A 85 -20.32 18.02 -10.00
CA GLU A 85 -19.01 18.66 -9.88
C GLU A 85 -17.93 17.70 -9.29
N MET A 86 -18.35 16.53 -8.79
CA MET A 86 -17.41 15.51 -8.28
C MET A 86 -16.72 14.80 -9.43
N PRO A 87 -15.41 14.52 -9.30
CA PRO A 87 -14.69 13.72 -10.30
C PRO A 87 -15.30 12.33 -10.50
N THR A 88 -15.24 11.85 -11.73
CA THR A 88 -15.68 10.49 -12.12
C THR A 88 -14.64 9.83 -13.01
N THR A 89 -14.61 8.49 -12.98
CA THR A 89 -13.82 7.73 -13.95
C THR A 89 -14.68 7.48 -15.19
N ASP A 90 -14.40 8.19 -16.28
CA ASP A 90 -15.16 8.17 -17.52
C ASP A 90 -14.28 8.44 -18.76
N THR A 91 -14.88 8.90 -19.87
CA THR A 91 -14.18 9.17 -21.14
C THR A 91 -13.20 10.33 -21.07
N ASP A 92 -13.32 11.22 -20.11
CA ASP A 92 -12.42 12.37 -19.92
C ASP A 92 -11.22 12.02 -19.02
N THR A 93 -11.26 10.85 -18.37
CA THR A 93 -10.20 10.35 -17.51
C THR A 93 -8.93 10.02 -18.30
N VAL A 94 -7.80 10.50 -17.81
CA VAL A 94 -6.46 10.14 -18.29
C VAL A 94 -5.71 9.43 -17.17
N ALA A 95 -5.44 8.14 -17.36
CA ALA A 95 -4.71 7.31 -16.40
C ALA A 95 -3.25 7.13 -16.80
N LEU A 96 -2.32 7.33 -15.85
CA LEU A 96 -0.91 6.98 -16.05
C LEU A 96 -0.64 5.60 -15.47
N SER A 97 -0.28 4.64 -16.32
CA SER A 97 0.00 3.25 -15.97
C SER A 97 1.51 2.99 -15.92
N PHE A 98 2.02 2.49 -14.78
CA PHE A 98 3.44 2.16 -14.60
C PHE A 98 3.67 0.86 -13.83
N LEU A 99 2.71 0.40 -13.04
CA LEU A 99 2.84 -0.84 -12.30
C LEU A 99 2.80 -2.05 -13.26
N PRO A 100 3.41 -3.19 -12.89
CA PRO A 100 3.41 -4.37 -13.75
C PRO A 100 2.00 -4.92 -13.99
N LEU A 101 1.61 -5.11 -15.27
CA LEU A 101 0.33 -5.73 -15.66
C LEU A 101 0.20 -7.21 -15.27
N ALA A 102 1.30 -7.86 -14.91
CA ALA A 102 1.29 -9.18 -14.31
C ALA A 102 0.63 -9.18 -12.92
N HIS A 103 0.68 -8.04 -12.23
CA HIS A 103 0.00 -7.85 -10.96
C HIS A 103 -1.47 -7.48 -11.19
N VAL A 104 -2.37 -8.15 -10.49
CA VAL A 104 -3.82 -8.01 -10.66
C VAL A 104 -4.33 -6.59 -10.39
N PHE A 105 -3.67 -5.84 -9.49
CA PHE A 105 -4.03 -4.47 -9.15
C PHE A 105 -3.96 -3.54 -10.36
N GLU A 106 -2.82 -3.49 -11.04
CA GLU A 106 -2.68 -2.66 -12.25
C GLU A 106 -3.54 -3.19 -13.40
N ARG A 107 -3.63 -4.51 -13.55
CA ARG A 107 -4.45 -5.13 -14.59
C ARG A 107 -5.92 -4.73 -14.48
N LEU A 108 -6.47 -4.67 -13.27
CA LEU A 108 -7.84 -4.22 -13.07
C LEU A 108 -7.94 -2.70 -13.09
N SER A 109 -7.27 -2.01 -12.15
CA SER A 109 -7.47 -0.58 -11.90
C SER A 109 -6.91 0.28 -13.01
N GLY A 110 -5.69 -0.02 -13.49
CA GLY A 110 -5.03 0.73 -14.57
C GLY A 110 -5.52 0.36 -15.98
N HIS A 111 -6.17 -0.81 -16.16
CA HIS A 111 -6.55 -1.27 -17.49
C HIS A 111 -8.02 -1.62 -17.63
N PHE A 112 -8.49 -2.70 -16.99
CA PHE A 112 -9.86 -3.18 -17.25
C PHE A 112 -10.92 -2.17 -16.86
N LEU A 113 -10.75 -1.47 -15.74
CA LEU A 113 -11.64 -0.39 -15.33
C LEU A 113 -11.55 0.79 -16.30
N MET A 114 -10.35 1.17 -16.72
CA MET A 114 -10.13 2.26 -17.67
C MET A 114 -10.75 1.95 -19.04
N PHE A 115 -10.59 0.72 -19.54
CA PHE A 115 -11.28 0.30 -20.78
C PHE A 115 -12.79 0.33 -20.64
N ALA A 116 -13.33 -0.16 -19.52
CA ALA A 116 -14.77 -0.16 -19.27
C ALA A 116 -15.34 1.27 -19.16
N SER A 117 -14.54 2.22 -18.71
CA SER A 117 -14.90 3.63 -18.56
C SER A 117 -14.71 4.44 -19.85
N GLY A 118 -14.03 3.88 -20.85
CA GLY A 118 -13.64 4.61 -22.07
C GLY A 118 -12.51 5.62 -21.87
N ALA A 119 -11.79 5.50 -20.77
CA ALA A 119 -10.68 6.38 -20.37
C ALA A 119 -9.46 6.24 -21.27
N THR A 120 -8.60 7.26 -21.29
CA THR A 120 -7.30 7.22 -21.94
C THR A 120 -6.27 6.59 -20.98
N ILE A 121 -5.48 5.64 -21.49
CA ILE A 121 -4.37 5.05 -20.74
C ILE A 121 -3.06 5.49 -21.37
N ALA A 122 -2.23 6.19 -20.60
CA ALA A 122 -0.86 6.50 -20.94
C ALA A 122 0.09 5.56 -20.19
N TYR A 123 1.06 4.99 -20.90
CA TYR A 123 2.06 4.10 -20.29
C TYR A 123 3.32 4.87 -19.98
N ALA A 124 3.76 4.85 -18.73
CA ALA A 124 5.04 5.38 -18.33
C ALA A 124 6.18 4.62 -19.04
N GLU A 125 7.24 5.30 -19.37
CA GLU A 125 8.42 4.68 -20.00
C GLU A 125 9.12 3.75 -19.00
N SER A 126 9.29 4.21 -17.76
CA SER A 126 9.86 3.43 -16.66
C SER A 126 9.49 4.04 -15.30
N PRO A 127 9.68 3.33 -14.18
CA PRO A 127 9.54 3.93 -12.85
C PRO A 127 10.46 5.13 -12.59
N ASP A 128 11.62 5.19 -13.29
CA ASP A 128 12.61 6.26 -13.12
C ASP A 128 12.22 7.54 -13.87
N THR A 129 11.35 7.43 -14.88
CA THR A 129 10.88 8.56 -15.71
C THR A 129 9.54 9.13 -15.24
N LEU A 130 8.94 8.59 -14.17
CA LEU A 130 7.61 8.99 -13.70
C LEU A 130 7.43 10.50 -13.57
N ARG A 131 8.46 11.22 -13.09
CA ARG A 131 8.38 12.67 -12.92
C ARG A 131 8.21 13.43 -14.23
N GLU A 132 8.89 12.98 -15.29
CA GLU A 132 8.77 13.52 -16.64
C GLU A 132 7.46 13.09 -17.28
N ASP A 133 7.06 11.83 -17.07
CA ASP A 133 5.81 11.26 -17.59
C ASP A 133 4.59 11.98 -17.01
N PHE A 134 4.57 12.30 -15.71
CA PHE A 134 3.50 13.10 -15.09
C PHE A 134 3.32 14.46 -15.80
N LYS A 135 4.40 15.16 -16.07
CA LYS A 135 4.36 16.48 -16.74
C LYS A 135 3.96 16.39 -18.21
N LEU A 136 4.29 15.27 -18.87
CA LEU A 136 3.97 15.06 -20.28
C LEU A 136 2.52 14.64 -20.48
N VAL A 137 2.03 13.79 -19.57
CA VAL A 137 0.70 13.15 -19.66
C VAL A 137 -0.38 14.00 -19.00
N GLU A 138 -0.04 14.73 -17.92
CA GLU A 138 -0.99 15.47 -17.07
C GLU A 138 -2.18 14.60 -16.66
N PRO A 139 -1.94 13.45 -15.97
CA PRO A 139 -2.98 12.49 -15.70
C PRO A 139 -4.01 13.02 -14.68
N THR A 140 -5.27 12.61 -14.85
CA THR A 140 -6.32 12.90 -13.87
C THR A 140 -6.35 11.86 -12.76
N THR A 141 -5.90 10.62 -13.05
CA THR A 141 -5.81 9.54 -12.06
C THR A 141 -4.54 8.72 -12.21
N PHE A 142 -4.13 8.13 -11.08
CA PHE A 142 -2.92 7.34 -10.99
C PHE A 142 -3.08 6.25 -9.94
N THR A 143 -2.81 5.01 -10.32
CA THR A 143 -2.84 3.87 -9.42
C THR A 143 -1.42 3.54 -8.98
N SER A 144 -1.17 3.51 -7.67
CA SER A 144 0.18 3.34 -7.16
C SER A 144 0.24 2.58 -5.82
N VAL A 145 1.45 2.37 -5.35
CA VAL A 145 1.75 1.78 -4.05
C VAL A 145 2.26 2.85 -3.07
N PRO A 146 2.12 2.68 -1.75
CA PRO A 146 2.52 3.67 -0.74
C PRO A 146 3.93 4.23 -0.93
N ARG A 147 4.90 3.38 -1.25
CA ARG A 147 6.30 3.78 -1.45
C ARG A 147 6.50 4.87 -2.51
N VAL A 148 5.64 4.95 -3.50
CA VAL A 148 5.74 6.01 -4.52
C VAL A 148 5.35 7.36 -3.93
N TYR A 149 4.29 7.41 -3.10
CA TYR A 149 3.88 8.64 -2.41
C TYR A 149 4.93 9.10 -1.40
N GLU A 150 5.55 8.19 -0.67
CA GLU A 150 6.68 8.49 0.23
C GLU A 150 7.86 9.10 -0.56
N LYS A 151 8.23 8.50 -1.70
CA LYS A 151 9.30 9.04 -2.56
C LYS A 151 8.94 10.41 -3.16
N LEU A 152 7.69 10.62 -3.55
CA LEU A 152 7.22 11.92 -4.04
C LEU A 152 7.35 12.98 -2.94
N TYR A 153 6.92 12.68 -1.73
CA TYR A 153 7.06 13.57 -0.58
C TYR A 153 8.53 13.85 -0.25
N ALA A 154 9.37 12.81 -0.18
CA ALA A 154 10.80 12.95 0.08
C ALA A 154 11.50 13.84 -0.96
N ALA A 155 11.19 13.67 -2.24
CA ALA A 155 11.75 14.48 -3.31
C ALA A 155 11.36 15.98 -3.21
N VAL A 156 10.12 16.26 -2.81
CA VAL A 156 9.66 17.64 -2.58
C VAL A 156 10.37 18.25 -1.36
N ARG A 157 10.49 17.50 -0.28
CA ARG A 157 11.21 17.91 0.94
C ARG A 157 12.69 18.19 0.67
N GLU A 158 13.36 17.32 -0.09
CA GLU A 158 14.75 17.50 -0.50
C GLU A 158 14.93 18.81 -1.29
N GLN A 159 14.07 19.06 -2.27
CA GLN A 159 14.11 20.31 -3.05
C GLN A 159 13.87 21.55 -2.16
N ALA A 160 13.03 21.46 -1.14
CA ALA A 160 12.80 22.53 -0.17
C ALA A 160 14.04 22.77 0.72
N SER A 161 14.82 21.74 1.04
CA SER A 161 15.98 21.81 1.91
C SER A 161 17.19 22.53 1.32
N GLU A 162 17.20 22.82 0.01
CA GLU A 162 18.27 23.60 -0.66
C GLU A 162 18.50 25.00 -0.03
N SER A 163 17.51 25.53 0.70
CA SER A 163 17.59 26.84 1.35
C SER A 163 16.88 26.83 2.70
N PRO A 164 17.50 27.35 3.78
CA PRO A 164 16.86 27.40 5.10
C PRO A 164 15.53 28.18 5.12
N ILE A 165 15.36 29.11 4.19
CA ILE A 165 14.10 29.87 4.07
C ILE A 165 13.03 29.02 3.40
N LYS A 166 13.38 28.33 2.30
CA LYS A 166 12.45 27.42 1.62
C LYS A 166 12.02 26.28 2.55
N GLN A 167 12.96 25.70 3.28
CA GLN A 167 12.69 24.63 4.25
C GLN A 167 11.66 25.08 5.30
N ARG A 168 11.85 26.23 5.95
CA ARG A 168 10.89 26.76 6.93
C ARG A 168 9.50 27.03 6.35
N ILE A 169 9.45 27.52 5.11
CA ILE A 169 8.18 27.75 4.40
C ILE A 169 7.49 26.40 4.13
N PHE A 170 8.26 25.42 3.69
CA PHE A 170 7.75 24.06 3.43
C PHE A 170 7.22 23.41 4.70
N GLU A 171 8.01 23.38 5.79
CA GLU A 171 7.61 22.83 7.08
C GLU A 171 6.32 23.50 7.59
N TRP A 172 6.26 24.84 7.55
CA TRP A 172 5.06 25.58 7.91
C TRP A 172 3.85 25.22 7.04
N ALA A 173 4.04 25.07 5.72
CA ALA A 173 2.96 24.71 4.81
C ALA A 173 2.47 23.26 5.05
N VAL A 174 3.38 22.32 5.34
CA VAL A 174 3.05 20.94 5.73
C VAL A 174 2.18 20.92 6.99
N ASP A 175 2.55 21.67 8.02
CA ASP A 175 1.77 21.77 9.26
C ASP A 175 0.38 22.36 9.00
N VAL A 176 0.30 23.39 8.15
CA VAL A 176 -0.99 24.02 7.78
C VAL A 176 -1.87 23.04 6.98
N ALA A 177 -1.30 22.27 6.05
CA ALA A 177 -2.06 21.28 5.28
C ALA A 177 -2.66 20.20 6.19
N ARG A 178 -1.86 19.68 7.14
CA ARG A 178 -2.30 18.69 8.14
C ARG A 178 -3.39 19.24 9.06
N GLU A 179 -3.21 20.47 9.55
CA GLU A 179 -4.21 21.14 10.43
C GLU A 179 -5.52 21.39 9.67
N TYR A 180 -5.43 21.81 8.39
CA TYR A 180 -6.58 22.08 7.55
C TYR A 180 -7.41 20.82 7.31
N GLU A 181 -6.77 19.72 6.94
CA GLU A 181 -7.43 18.43 6.69
C GLU A 181 -8.07 17.83 7.95
N ARG A 182 -7.44 17.99 9.12
CA ARG A 182 -7.99 17.49 10.40
C ARG A 182 -9.17 18.33 10.91
N THR A 183 -9.44 19.49 10.32
CA THR A 183 -10.43 20.45 10.82
C THR A 183 -11.69 20.41 9.96
N GLU A 184 -12.79 19.81 10.47
CA GLU A 184 -14.06 19.70 9.75
C GLU A 184 -14.59 21.07 9.25
N ASN A 185 -14.40 22.15 10.02
CA ASN A 185 -14.85 23.50 9.68
C ASN A 185 -13.72 24.51 9.92
N PRO A 186 -12.75 24.61 8.96
CA PRO A 186 -11.64 25.51 9.12
C PRO A 186 -12.09 26.97 9.18
N GLY A 187 -11.70 27.65 10.25
CA GLY A 187 -11.99 29.08 10.42
C GLY A 187 -11.26 29.94 9.38
N THR A 188 -11.71 31.18 9.20
CA THR A 188 -11.16 32.11 8.18
C THR A 188 -9.64 32.29 8.24
N LEU A 189 -9.04 32.21 9.44
CA LEU A 189 -7.61 32.35 9.63
C LEU A 189 -6.85 31.11 9.09
N LEU A 190 -7.35 29.90 9.35
CA LEU A 190 -6.74 28.67 8.86
C LEU A 190 -6.91 28.56 7.34
N SER A 191 -8.08 28.91 6.81
CA SER A 191 -8.30 28.96 5.36
C SER A 191 -7.36 29.95 4.67
N LEU A 192 -7.13 31.15 5.25
CA LEU A 192 -6.18 32.10 4.69
C LEU A 192 -4.73 31.58 4.74
N LYS A 193 -4.33 30.91 5.82
CA LYS A 193 -3.00 30.27 5.88
C LYS A 193 -2.86 29.20 4.82
N HIS A 194 -3.89 28.37 4.63
CA HIS A 194 -3.93 27.34 3.62
C HIS A 194 -3.81 27.92 2.20
N ASP A 195 -4.54 29.00 1.87
CA ASP A 195 -4.42 29.72 0.59
C ASP A 195 -3.01 30.25 0.33
N VAL A 196 -2.32 30.69 1.39
CA VAL A 196 -0.91 31.11 1.30
C VAL A 196 0.01 29.91 1.10
N GLY A 197 -0.22 28.81 1.81
CA GLY A 197 0.48 27.54 1.63
C GLY A 197 0.31 27.00 0.22
N ASP A 198 -0.88 27.10 -0.35
CA ASP A 198 -1.19 26.71 -1.70
C ASP A 198 -0.31 27.47 -2.73
N LYS A 199 -0.28 28.78 -2.64
CA LYS A 199 0.52 29.63 -3.56
C LYS A 199 2.02 29.46 -3.43
N LEU A 200 2.51 29.05 -2.25
CA LEU A 200 3.96 28.95 -2.00
C LEU A 200 4.51 27.53 -2.19
N VAL A 201 3.66 26.50 -1.98
CA VAL A 201 4.10 25.10 -1.92
C VAL A 201 3.18 24.17 -2.70
N TYR A 202 1.87 24.08 -2.36
CA TYR A 202 1.01 22.99 -2.85
C TYR A 202 0.79 23.05 -4.36
N SER A 203 0.61 24.26 -4.94
CA SER A 203 0.52 24.41 -6.41
C SER A 203 1.75 23.84 -7.12
N SER A 204 2.95 24.06 -6.58
CA SER A 204 4.18 23.53 -7.18
C SER A 204 4.26 21.98 -7.10
N VAL A 205 3.68 21.39 -6.04
CA VAL A 205 3.58 19.92 -5.92
C VAL A 205 2.61 19.39 -6.97
N ARG A 206 1.42 19.99 -7.10
CA ARG A 206 0.44 19.59 -8.12
C ARG A 206 0.97 19.77 -9.54
N GLU A 207 1.63 20.90 -9.84
CA GLU A 207 2.29 21.14 -11.14
C GLU A 207 3.34 20.06 -11.46
N ALA A 208 4.07 19.56 -10.46
CA ALA A 208 5.02 18.47 -10.66
C ALA A 208 4.34 17.13 -11.00
N LEU A 209 3.05 16.99 -10.69
CA LEU A 209 2.20 15.84 -10.95
C LEU A 209 1.21 16.06 -12.11
N GLY A 210 1.37 17.17 -12.87
CA GLY A 210 0.57 17.48 -14.06
C GLY A 210 -0.60 18.44 -13.83
N ASP A 211 -0.87 18.87 -12.59
CA ASP A 211 -1.91 19.87 -12.18
C ASP A 211 -3.37 19.53 -12.58
N ASN A 212 -3.61 18.33 -13.12
CA ASN A 212 -4.93 17.89 -13.63
C ASN A 212 -5.55 16.78 -12.77
N ILE A 213 -5.12 16.68 -11.51
CA ILE A 213 -5.41 15.56 -10.62
C ILE A 213 -6.86 15.63 -10.14
N ASP A 214 -7.63 14.60 -10.44
CA ASP A 214 -8.93 14.33 -9.82
C ASP A 214 -8.77 13.60 -8.50
N PHE A 215 -8.11 12.43 -8.56
CA PHE A 215 -7.73 11.61 -7.41
C PHE A 215 -6.69 10.57 -7.79
N PHE A 216 -5.92 10.13 -6.82
CA PHE A 216 -5.03 8.99 -6.94
C PHE A 216 -5.54 7.81 -6.11
N VAL A 217 -5.10 6.60 -6.45
CA VAL A 217 -5.45 5.38 -5.72
C VAL A 217 -4.19 4.76 -5.15
N SER A 218 -4.19 4.47 -3.85
CA SER A 218 -3.12 3.74 -3.17
C SER A 218 -3.59 2.34 -2.79
N GLY A 219 -2.79 1.32 -3.09
CA GLY A 219 -3.08 -0.06 -2.74
C GLY A 219 -1.84 -0.94 -2.68
N GLY A 220 -2.03 -2.21 -2.29
CA GLY A 220 -0.95 -3.19 -2.21
C GLY A 220 -0.01 -3.05 -0.99
N GLY A 221 -0.26 -2.10 -0.12
CA GLY A 221 0.43 -1.87 1.16
C GLY A 221 -0.29 -0.80 1.96
N SER A 222 0.05 -0.61 3.23
CA SER A 222 -0.50 0.44 4.07
C SER A 222 0.16 1.78 3.75
N LEU A 223 -0.64 2.80 3.53
CA LEU A 223 -0.18 4.19 3.45
C LEU A 223 -0.32 4.80 4.85
N SER A 224 0.68 5.55 5.29
CA SER A 224 0.59 6.26 6.57
C SER A 224 -0.57 7.25 6.53
N GLU A 225 -1.40 7.25 7.57
CA GLU A 225 -2.55 8.16 7.68
C GLU A 225 -2.12 9.62 7.57
N ASP A 226 -1.02 9.97 8.22
CA ASP A 226 -0.45 11.32 8.19
C ASP A 226 -0.02 11.75 6.78
N LEU A 227 0.59 10.84 6.02
CA LEU A 227 0.98 11.12 4.65
C LEU A 227 -0.24 11.26 3.73
N CYS A 228 -1.25 10.40 3.90
CA CYS A 228 -2.52 10.50 3.18
C CYS A 228 -3.20 11.84 3.44
N ARG A 229 -3.36 12.24 4.71
CA ARG A 229 -3.92 13.53 5.12
C ARG A 229 -3.12 14.72 4.57
N LEU A 230 -1.80 14.61 4.55
CA LEU A 230 -0.95 15.66 3.99
C LEU A 230 -1.23 15.88 2.50
N PHE A 231 -1.30 14.82 1.71
CA PHE A 231 -1.63 14.93 0.28
C PHE A 231 -3.05 15.48 0.07
N HIS A 232 -4.04 15.04 0.85
CA HIS A 232 -5.39 15.61 0.83
C HIS A 232 -5.36 17.12 1.12
N GLY A 233 -4.65 17.53 2.17
CA GLY A 233 -4.48 18.94 2.53
C GLY A 233 -3.74 19.76 1.48
N MET A 234 -2.96 19.14 0.59
CA MET A 234 -2.33 19.77 -0.58
C MET A 234 -3.24 19.80 -1.82
N GLY A 235 -4.47 19.29 -1.73
CA GLY A 235 -5.41 19.19 -2.85
C GLY A 235 -5.10 18.03 -3.80
N ILE A 236 -4.49 16.97 -3.29
CA ILE A 236 -4.19 15.73 -4.01
C ILE A 236 -4.90 14.58 -3.28
N PRO A 237 -6.18 14.29 -3.58
CA PRO A 237 -6.89 13.22 -2.91
C PRO A 237 -6.27 11.85 -3.22
N ILE A 238 -5.88 11.10 -2.19
CA ILE A 238 -5.42 9.71 -2.30
C ILE A 238 -6.48 8.82 -1.68
N LEU A 239 -7.04 7.92 -2.48
CA LEU A 239 -8.05 6.96 -2.08
C LEU A 239 -7.38 5.63 -1.78
N GLU A 240 -7.30 5.26 -0.51
CA GLU A 240 -6.76 3.96 -0.14
C GLU A 240 -7.75 2.85 -0.47
N GLY A 241 -7.24 1.80 -1.09
CA GLY A 241 -7.98 0.59 -1.43
C GLY A 241 -7.27 -0.68 -0.98
N TYR A 242 -8.07 -1.71 -0.72
CA TYR A 242 -7.60 -3.00 -0.27
C TYR A 242 -8.16 -4.12 -1.13
N GLY A 243 -7.35 -5.15 -1.26
CA GLY A 243 -7.71 -6.37 -1.93
C GLY A 243 -6.54 -7.33 -2.07
N LEU A 244 -6.86 -8.50 -2.57
CA LEU A 244 -5.94 -9.61 -2.76
C LEU A 244 -6.03 -10.11 -4.20
N THR A 245 -5.07 -10.90 -4.63
CA THR A 245 -5.18 -11.58 -5.92
C THR A 245 -6.44 -12.44 -5.96
N GLU A 246 -6.78 -13.04 -4.85
CA GLU A 246 -7.94 -13.90 -4.63
C GLU A 246 -9.29 -13.16 -4.75
N THR A 247 -9.29 -11.82 -4.75
CA THR A 247 -10.53 -11.00 -4.84
C THR A 247 -10.62 -10.14 -6.12
N ALA A 248 -9.75 -10.38 -7.10
CA ALA A 248 -9.70 -9.89 -8.49
C ALA A 248 -9.47 -8.38 -8.77
N PRO A 249 -8.78 -7.50 -8.01
CA PRO A 249 -8.39 -7.68 -6.62
C PRO A 249 -9.27 -6.94 -5.62
N VAL A 250 -10.06 -5.89 -6.04
CA VAL A 250 -10.61 -4.86 -5.16
C VAL A 250 -11.72 -5.42 -4.28
N LEU A 251 -11.53 -5.31 -2.99
CA LEU A 251 -12.46 -5.72 -1.96
C LEU A 251 -13.13 -4.51 -1.32
N SER A 252 -12.33 -3.53 -0.95
CA SER A 252 -12.78 -2.26 -0.42
C SER A 252 -11.93 -1.10 -0.96
N VAL A 253 -12.51 0.09 -1.02
CA VAL A 253 -11.80 1.30 -1.43
C VAL A 253 -12.56 2.54 -0.94
N ASN A 254 -11.83 3.56 -0.52
CA ASN A 254 -12.40 4.84 -0.13
C ASN A 254 -13.21 5.46 -1.28
N PRO A 255 -14.43 5.97 -1.00
CA PRO A 255 -15.18 6.75 -1.97
C PRO A 255 -14.59 8.15 -2.14
N ILE A 256 -14.77 8.74 -3.32
CA ILE A 256 -14.35 10.12 -3.60
C ILE A 256 -15.14 11.12 -2.74
N GLU A 257 -16.40 10.82 -2.46
CA GLU A 257 -17.33 11.68 -1.75
C GLU A 257 -16.95 11.93 -0.30
N GLU A 258 -16.38 10.91 0.35
CA GLU A 258 -16.03 10.96 1.77
C GLU A 258 -14.83 10.04 2.04
N PRO A 259 -13.63 10.37 1.54
CA PRO A 259 -12.46 9.58 1.84
C PRO A 259 -12.06 9.73 3.32
N LYS A 260 -11.72 8.61 3.97
CA LYS A 260 -11.26 8.59 5.37
C LYS A 260 -9.82 8.06 5.45
N PRO A 261 -8.83 8.93 5.50
CA PRO A 261 -7.43 8.53 5.70
C PRO A 261 -7.27 7.61 6.91
N GLY A 262 -6.41 6.59 6.78
CA GLY A 262 -6.23 5.54 7.80
C GLY A 262 -7.28 4.43 7.72
N THR A 263 -8.14 4.45 6.69
CA THR A 263 -9.05 3.35 6.36
C THR A 263 -8.86 2.90 4.92
N ILE A 264 -9.19 1.65 4.65
CA ILE A 264 -9.22 1.08 3.30
C ILE A 264 -10.62 1.22 2.65
N GLY A 265 -11.47 2.09 3.21
CA GLY A 265 -12.82 2.36 2.74
C GLY A 265 -13.84 1.25 3.05
N PRO A 266 -15.11 1.44 2.72
CA PRO A 266 -16.13 0.42 2.83
C PRO A 266 -16.03 -0.60 1.69
N PRO A 267 -16.56 -1.84 1.86
CA PRO A 267 -16.60 -2.85 0.81
C PRO A 267 -17.19 -2.30 -0.48
N VAL A 268 -16.72 -2.81 -1.63
CA VAL A 268 -17.38 -2.53 -2.89
C VAL A 268 -18.73 -3.25 -2.96
N VAL A 269 -19.61 -2.79 -3.81
CA VAL A 269 -20.96 -3.37 -3.93
C VAL A 269 -20.91 -4.86 -4.25
N ASP A 270 -21.90 -5.61 -3.76
CA ASP A 270 -22.04 -7.05 -3.95
C ASP A 270 -20.87 -7.87 -3.32
N VAL A 271 -20.14 -7.29 -2.37
CA VAL A 271 -19.20 -7.98 -1.47
C VAL A 271 -19.79 -7.99 -0.07
N GLU A 272 -19.87 -9.16 0.51
CA GLU A 272 -20.24 -9.35 1.90
C GLU A 272 -18.98 -9.57 2.75
N THR A 273 -19.01 -9.05 3.96
CA THR A 273 -17.88 -9.13 4.91
C THR A 273 -18.38 -9.64 6.25
N ASP A 274 -17.55 -10.43 6.91
CA ASP A 274 -17.74 -10.91 8.30
C ASP A 274 -16.39 -10.95 9.00
N LEU A 275 -16.37 -11.18 10.31
CA LEU A 275 -15.16 -11.22 11.12
C LEU A 275 -15.05 -12.53 11.90
N ASP A 276 -13.88 -13.18 11.83
CA ASP A 276 -13.49 -14.15 12.83
C ASP A 276 -12.84 -13.42 14.03
N GLU A 277 -13.68 -13.06 15.01
CA GLU A 277 -13.27 -12.31 16.21
C GLU A 277 -12.30 -13.08 17.13
N SER A 278 -12.09 -14.40 16.89
CA SER A 278 -11.11 -15.18 17.66
C SER A 278 -9.67 -14.70 17.48
N ILE A 279 -9.43 -13.92 16.42
CA ILE A 279 -8.15 -13.31 16.04
C ILE A 279 -8.34 -11.79 15.96
N GLY A 280 -8.72 -11.17 17.08
CA GLY A 280 -8.91 -9.72 17.14
C GLY A 280 -7.75 -9.01 17.85
N VAL A 281 -7.60 -7.72 17.56
CA VAL A 281 -6.76 -6.79 18.33
C VAL A 281 -7.65 -5.94 19.22
N MET A 282 -7.11 -5.46 20.33
CA MET A 282 -7.82 -4.56 21.25
C MET A 282 -6.95 -3.34 21.53
N GLY A 283 -7.56 -2.18 21.60
CA GLY A 283 -6.88 -0.92 21.89
C GLY A 283 -7.87 0.21 22.12
N ASP A 284 -7.42 1.28 22.78
CA ASP A 284 -8.25 2.47 23.06
C ASP A 284 -8.63 3.22 21.76
N GLU A 285 -7.88 3.01 20.66
CA GLU A 285 -8.13 3.61 19.34
C GLU A 285 -9.09 2.79 18.47
N ILE A 286 -9.57 1.64 18.96
CA ILE A 286 -10.49 0.78 18.23
C ILE A 286 -11.92 1.24 18.51
N GLU A 287 -12.61 1.65 17.45
CA GLU A 287 -13.99 2.14 17.50
C GLU A 287 -15.02 1.08 17.14
N GLY A 288 -14.60 0.03 16.45
CA GLY A 288 -15.44 -1.03 15.91
C GLY A 288 -15.06 -2.44 16.34
N ASP A 289 -15.63 -3.43 15.65
CA ASP A 289 -15.33 -4.83 15.88
C ASP A 289 -14.06 -5.24 15.11
N THR A 290 -13.20 -6.06 15.72
CA THR A 290 -11.94 -6.50 15.13
C THR A 290 -11.89 -8.01 14.97
N GLY A 291 -11.30 -8.47 13.87
CA GLY A 291 -11.13 -9.90 13.60
C GLY A 291 -10.43 -10.15 12.27
N GLU A 292 -10.18 -11.41 11.96
CA GLU A 292 -9.77 -11.78 10.61
C GLU A 292 -10.94 -11.54 9.65
N LEU A 293 -10.68 -10.78 8.58
CA LEU A 293 -11.70 -10.46 7.59
C LEU A 293 -12.06 -11.68 6.77
N LEU A 294 -13.34 -12.02 6.78
CA LEU A 294 -13.97 -13.05 5.97
C LEU A 294 -14.77 -12.35 4.86
N VAL A 295 -14.68 -12.87 3.63
CA VAL A 295 -15.33 -12.22 2.50
C VAL A 295 -15.98 -13.23 1.56
N ARG A 296 -17.11 -12.84 0.95
CA ARG A 296 -17.73 -13.55 -0.16
C ARG A 296 -18.29 -12.57 -1.18
N GLY A 297 -18.27 -12.96 -2.44
CA GLY A 297 -18.77 -12.11 -3.52
C GLY A 297 -18.35 -12.63 -4.89
N PRO A 298 -18.93 -12.10 -5.97
CA PRO A 298 -18.71 -12.59 -7.33
C PRO A 298 -17.30 -12.33 -7.87
N ASN A 299 -16.51 -11.48 -7.19
CA ASN A 299 -15.11 -11.20 -7.49
C ASN A 299 -14.14 -12.13 -6.75
N VAL A 300 -14.61 -12.94 -5.80
CA VAL A 300 -13.76 -13.88 -5.03
C VAL A 300 -13.46 -15.12 -5.90
N THR A 301 -12.20 -15.57 -5.86
CA THR A 301 -11.74 -16.78 -6.57
C THR A 301 -12.42 -18.04 -6.08
N ASP A 302 -12.45 -19.10 -6.92
CA ASP A 302 -12.83 -20.46 -6.51
C ASP A 302 -11.65 -21.25 -5.90
N GLY A 303 -10.47 -20.64 -5.75
CA GLY A 303 -9.30 -21.26 -5.12
C GLY A 303 -8.04 -21.25 -5.98
N TYR A 304 -7.14 -22.18 -5.67
CA TYR A 304 -5.80 -22.25 -6.22
C TYR A 304 -5.65 -23.41 -7.24
N TRP A 305 -4.89 -23.13 -8.30
CA TRP A 305 -4.64 -24.12 -9.36
C TRP A 305 -3.85 -25.32 -8.85
N GLU A 306 -4.40 -26.52 -9.04
CA GLU A 306 -3.80 -27.79 -8.60
C GLU A 306 -3.39 -27.84 -7.11
N LYS A 307 -4.11 -27.08 -6.25
CA LYS A 307 -3.86 -26.96 -4.82
C LYS A 307 -5.14 -27.16 -4.01
N PRO A 308 -5.73 -28.37 -3.99
CA PRO A 308 -7.01 -28.62 -3.35
C PRO A 308 -6.97 -28.47 -1.82
N GLU A 309 -5.85 -28.81 -1.17
CA GLU A 309 -5.71 -28.68 0.28
C GLU A 309 -5.64 -27.20 0.68
N GLU A 310 -4.78 -26.43 0.02
CA GLU A 310 -4.65 -24.99 0.27
C GLU A 310 -5.94 -24.22 -0.10
N THR A 311 -6.72 -24.74 -1.07
CA THR A 311 -8.04 -24.21 -1.39
C THR A 311 -9.01 -24.48 -0.24
N ALA A 312 -9.05 -25.71 0.25
CA ALA A 312 -9.94 -26.07 1.37
C ALA A 312 -9.61 -25.27 2.64
N ASP A 313 -8.33 -25.03 2.92
CA ASP A 313 -7.88 -24.24 4.07
C ASP A 313 -8.21 -22.74 3.96
N ALA A 314 -8.40 -22.24 2.74
CA ALA A 314 -8.69 -20.83 2.51
C ALA A 314 -10.18 -20.49 2.60
N PHE A 315 -11.06 -21.48 2.64
CA PHE A 315 -12.50 -21.28 2.67
C PHE A 315 -13.14 -21.90 3.91
N GLU A 316 -14.09 -21.20 4.48
CA GLU A 316 -14.90 -21.63 5.60
C GLU A 316 -16.38 -21.76 5.18
N ALA A 317 -17.02 -22.82 5.63
CA ALA A 317 -18.45 -23.03 5.32
C ALA A 317 -19.29 -21.95 6.00
N ALA A 318 -20.22 -21.37 5.25
CA ALA A 318 -21.15 -20.40 5.81
C ALA A 318 -22.27 -21.10 6.62
N ASP A 319 -22.56 -20.61 7.81
CA ASP A 319 -23.62 -21.12 8.68
C ASP A 319 -25.02 -20.91 8.10
N ASP A 320 -25.19 -19.92 7.22
CA ASP A 320 -26.44 -19.59 6.55
C ASP A 320 -26.75 -20.46 5.31
N GLY A 321 -25.84 -21.37 4.95
CA GLY A 321 -25.95 -22.23 3.77
C GLY A 321 -25.71 -21.51 2.45
N GLY A 322 -25.17 -20.28 2.50
CA GLY A 322 -24.71 -19.51 1.35
C GLY A 322 -23.36 -19.98 0.80
N ASP A 323 -22.75 -19.15 -0.07
CA ASP A 323 -21.40 -19.39 -0.56
C ASP A 323 -20.41 -19.38 0.60
N PRO A 324 -19.32 -20.18 0.54
CA PRO A 324 -18.34 -20.23 1.60
C PRO A 324 -17.59 -18.88 1.73
N TRP A 325 -17.19 -18.56 2.95
CA TRP A 325 -16.37 -17.42 3.25
C TRP A 325 -14.91 -17.66 2.87
N PHE A 326 -14.33 -16.76 2.13
CA PHE A 326 -12.89 -16.74 1.89
C PHE A 326 -12.20 -16.04 3.07
N ARG A 327 -11.20 -16.71 3.66
CA ARG A 327 -10.36 -16.20 4.74
C ARG A 327 -9.22 -15.36 4.16
N THR A 328 -9.23 -14.07 4.42
CA THR A 328 -8.22 -13.17 3.84
C THR A 328 -6.84 -13.32 4.49
N GLY A 329 -6.79 -13.81 5.71
CA GLY A 329 -5.57 -13.82 6.53
C GLY A 329 -5.16 -12.43 7.03
N ASP A 330 -6.05 -11.43 6.91
CA ASP A 330 -5.81 -10.05 7.31
C ASP A 330 -6.77 -9.66 8.45
N VAL A 331 -6.23 -9.10 9.51
CA VAL A 331 -7.00 -8.59 10.65
C VAL A 331 -7.36 -7.15 10.39
N VAL A 332 -8.63 -6.84 10.53
CA VAL A 332 -9.19 -5.52 10.30
C VAL A 332 -10.08 -5.08 11.46
N GLU A 333 -10.44 -3.82 11.44
CA GLU A 333 -11.53 -3.26 12.22
C GLU A 333 -12.64 -2.84 11.27
N ILE A 334 -13.88 -3.24 11.54
CA ILE A 334 -15.07 -2.72 10.86
C ILE A 334 -15.68 -1.67 11.77
N ARG A 335 -15.58 -0.40 11.36
CA ARG A 335 -16.09 0.74 12.12
C ARG A 335 -17.62 0.82 12.05
N PRO A 336 -18.27 1.49 13.02
CA PRO A 336 -19.74 1.64 13.05
C PRO A 336 -20.33 2.31 11.79
N ASP A 337 -19.54 3.09 11.08
CA ASP A 337 -19.91 3.77 9.84
C ASP A 337 -19.70 2.91 8.57
N GLY A 338 -19.25 1.66 8.75
CA GLY A 338 -19.02 0.70 7.67
C GLY A 338 -17.66 0.83 6.98
N TYR A 339 -16.79 1.75 7.43
CA TYR A 339 -15.42 1.80 6.93
C TYR A 339 -14.58 0.70 7.56
N ILE A 340 -13.67 0.16 6.78
CA ILE A 340 -12.73 -0.87 7.23
C ILE A 340 -11.37 -0.22 7.45
N ALA A 341 -10.74 -0.48 8.61
CA ALA A 341 -9.36 -0.11 8.87
C ALA A 341 -8.50 -1.38 8.93
N PHE A 342 -7.45 -1.44 8.11
CA PHE A 342 -6.48 -2.53 8.14
C PHE A 342 -5.66 -2.44 9.42
N ARG A 343 -5.47 -3.56 10.10
CA ARG A 343 -4.69 -3.61 11.34
C ARG A 343 -3.38 -4.37 11.15
N GLU A 344 -3.45 -5.63 10.71
CA GLU A 344 -2.23 -6.42 10.48
C GLU A 344 -2.56 -7.74 9.76
N ARG A 345 -1.57 -8.40 9.22
CA ARG A 345 -1.66 -9.80 8.81
C ARG A 345 -1.81 -10.73 10.02
N ALA A 346 -2.80 -11.61 10.03
CA ALA A 346 -3.04 -12.54 11.13
C ALA A 346 -1.78 -13.35 11.51
N LYS A 347 -0.99 -13.76 10.52
CA LYS A 347 0.29 -14.48 10.71
C LYS A 347 1.46 -13.61 11.17
N GLN A 348 1.32 -12.29 11.14
CA GLN A 348 2.35 -11.33 11.57
C GLN A 348 2.05 -10.75 12.95
N LEU A 349 0.83 -10.92 13.45
CA LEU A 349 0.49 -10.55 14.81
C LEU A 349 1.42 -11.25 15.81
N LEU A 350 1.99 -10.47 16.69
CA LEU A 350 2.82 -10.97 17.78
C LEU A 350 1.92 -11.37 18.93
N LYS A 351 1.86 -12.66 19.23
CA LYS A 351 1.13 -13.18 20.39
C LYS A 351 2.07 -13.19 21.59
N LEU A 352 1.96 -12.19 22.45
CA LEU A 352 2.76 -12.15 23.68
C LEU A 352 2.43 -13.33 24.60
N SER A 353 3.39 -13.73 25.45
CA SER A 353 3.19 -14.79 26.45
C SER A 353 2.09 -14.43 27.47
N THR A 354 1.68 -13.18 27.54
CA THR A 354 0.55 -12.68 28.33
C THR A 354 -0.82 -12.94 27.67
N GLY A 355 -0.82 -13.41 26.41
CA GLY A 355 -2.02 -13.63 25.59
C GLY A 355 -2.48 -12.40 24.81
N LYS A 356 -1.82 -11.23 24.98
CA LYS A 356 -2.11 -10.03 24.19
C LYS A 356 -1.60 -10.21 22.75
N MET A 357 -2.39 -9.73 21.80
CA MET A 357 -2.02 -9.66 20.37
C MET A 357 -1.53 -8.25 20.07
N VAL A 358 -0.38 -8.14 19.44
CA VAL A 358 0.26 -6.86 19.09
C VAL A 358 0.51 -6.82 17.58
N PRO A 359 -0.09 -5.87 16.86
CA PRO A 359 0.21 -5.63 15.46
C PRO A 359 1.56 -4.91 15.33
N PRO A 360 2.59 -5.51 14.70
CA PRO A 360 3.88 -4.86 14.57
C PRO A 360 3.89 -3.72 13.54
N GLY A 361 3.04 -3.78 12.51
CA GLY A 361 3.00 -2.82 11.41
C GLY A 361 2.81 -1.38 11.88
N PRO A 362 1.73 -1.03 12.59
CA PRO A 362 1.51 0.33 13.08
C PRO A 362 2.69 0.88 13.91
N ILE A 363 3.31 0.04 14.74
CA ILE A 363 4.48 0.44 15.55
C ILE A 363 5.69 0.71 14.65
N GLU A 364 5.92 -0.12 13.63
CA GLU A 364 7.01 0.05 12.67
C GLU A 364 6.80 1.27 11.77
N ASP A 365 5.56 1.53 11.38
CA ASP A 365 5.18 2.66 10.52
C ASP A 365 5.35 4.01 11.24
N ALA A 366 5.19 4.04 12.57
CA ALA A 366 5.43 5.25 13.37
C ALA A 366 6.89 5.73 13.34
N PHE A 367 7.84 4.86 12.94
CA PHE A 367 9.24 5.24 12.72
C PHE A 367 9.54 5.75 11.30
N ALA A 368 8.61 5.64 10.35
CA ALA A 368 8.89 5.90 8.94
C ALA A 368 9.35 7.34 8.63
N ASP A 369 8.89 8.31 9.40
CA ASP A 369 9.23 9.74 9.25
C ASP A 369 10.36 10.19 10.22
N ASN A 370 10.96 9.27 10.99
CA ASN A 370 11.98 9.62 11.97
C ASN A 370 13.32 9.90 11.29
N GLU A 371 13.94 11.04 11.61
CA GLU A 371 15.20 11.45 10.97
C GLU A 371 16.43 10.65 11.41
N LEU A 372 16.38 10.00 12.59
CA LEU A 372 17.50 9.28 13.19
C LEU A 372 17.39 7.76 13.05
N ILE A 373 16.23 7.27 12.59
CA ILE A 373 15.93 5.84 12.43
C ILE A 373 15.59 5.56 10.98
N GLU A 374 16.41 4.76 10.30
CA GLU A 374 16.18 4.36 8.91
C GLU A 374 15.13 3.26 8.82
N GLN A 375 15.21 2.26 9.70
CA GLN A 375 14.27 1.13 9.71
C GLN A 375 14.10 0.58 11.11
N ALA A 376 12.88 0.10 11.39
CA ALA A 376 12.59 -0.65 12.62
C ALA A 376 11.87 -1.96 12.29
N MET A 377 12.18 -3.02 13.03
CA MET A 377 11.44 -4.28 13.01
C MET A 377 11.06 -4.68 14.42
N VAL A 378 9.76 -4.71 14.70
CA VAL A 378 9.20 -5.07 16.00
C VAL A 378 9.22 -6.58 16.19
N VAL A 379 9.64 -7.04 17.34
CA VAL A 379 9.74 -8.47 17.73
C VAL A 379 9.05 -8.71 19.06
N GLY A 380 8.60 -9.94 19.35
CA GLY A 380 7.93 -10.21 20.63
C GLY A 380 7.04 -11.45 20.63
N ASP A 381 6.97 -12.20 19.54
CA ASP A 381 6.13 -13.41 19.50
C ASP A 381 6.56 -14.41 20.57
N ALA A 382 5.58 -14.92 21.35
CA ALA A 382 5.78 -15.75 22.52
C ALA A 382 6.64 -15.15 23.65
N ARG A 383 6.99 -13.86 23.59
CA ARG A 383 7.80 -13.12 24.60
C ARG A 383 6.90 -12.36 25.59
N LYS A 384 7.49 -11.83 26.66
CA LYS A 384 6.76 -11.11 27.73
C LYS A 384 6.38 -9.69 27.35
N PHE A 385 7.11 -9.09 26.43
CA PHE A 385 6.96 -7.70 26.00
C PHE A 385 7.44 -7.53 24.56
N VAL A 386 7.11 -6.40 23.99
CA VAL A 386 7.55 -5.99 22.65
C VAL A 386 8.97 -5.45 22.70
N GLY A 387 9.82 -5.97 21.83
CA GLY A 387 11.16 -5.44 21.54
C GLY A 387 11.29 -4.97 20.10
N ALA A 388 12.43 -4.40 19.72
CA ALA A 388 12.70 -4.00 18.34
C ALA A 388 14.17 -4.20 17.94
N LEU A 389 14.36 -4.50 16.64
CA LEU A 389 15.62 -4.30 15.93
C LEU A 389 15.52 -2.97 15.19
N ILE A 390 16.49 -2.09 15.37
CA ILE A 390 16.48 -0.73 14.79
C ILE A 390 17.77 -0.52 13.99
N VAL A 391 17.61 -0.10 12.74
CA VAL A 391 18.71 0.40 11.90
C VAL A 391 18.76 1.92 12.04
N PRO A 392 19.86 2.48 12.58
CA PRO A 392 20.04 3.93 12.66
C PRO A 392 20.16 4.54 11.25
N ALA A 393 19.67 5.76 11.07
CA ALA A 393 20.02 6.59 9.92
C ALA A 393 21.46 7.11 10.09
N PHE A 394 22.44 6.30 9.72
CA PHE A 394 23.86 6.47 10.08
C PHE A 394 24.40 7.87 9.76
N ASP A 395 24.07 8.42 8.59
CA ASP A 395 24.52 9.76 8.19
C ASP A 395 23.91 10.86 9.07
N ALA A 396 22.64 10.74 9.42
CA ALA A 396 21.95 11.69 10.30
C ALA A 396 22.47 11.60 11.75
N VAL A 397 22.75 10.39 12.24
CA VAL A 397 23.35 10.18 13.56
C VAL A 397 24.76 10.78 13.62
N ARG A 398 25.60 10.61 12.58
CA ARG A 398 26.92 11.24 12.51
C ARG A 398 26.83 12.76 12.46
N ALA A 399 25.90 13.31 11.66
CA ALA A 399 25.66 14.75 11.60
C ALA A 399 25.18 15.32 12.94
N TRP A 400 24.38 14.55 13.72
CA TRP A 400 24.04 14.90 15.09
C TRP A 400 25.28 14.94 15.98
N GLY A 401 26.16 13.92 15.93
CA GLY A 401 27.40 13.90 16.68
C GLY A 401 28.28 15.12 16.40
N GLU A 402 28.44 15.50 15.13
CA GLU A 402 29.21 16.68 14.74
C GLU A 402 28.61 17.97 15.32
N ARG A 403 27.28 18.13 15.29
CA ARG A 403 26.59 19.30 15.87
C ARG A 403 26.77 19.41 17.38
N GLU A 404 26.75 18.29 18.08
CA GLU A 404 26.92 18.24 19.53
C GLU A 404 28.41 18.21 19.95
N GLY A 405 29.35 18.17 18.99
CA GLY A 405 30.78 18.09 19.26
C GLY A 405 31.23 16.74 19.86
N ILE A 406 30.50 15.68 19.50
CA ILE A 406 30.71 14.30 19.93
C ILE A 406 31.47 13.56 18.83
N ASP A 407 32.64 12.99 19.16
CA ASP A 407 33.39 12.14 18.24
C ASP A 407 32.76 10.73 18.25
N LEU A 408 32.07 10.37 17.20
CA LEU A 408 31.40 9.06 17.03
C LEU A 408 32.25 8.12 16.19
N PRO A 409 32.11 6.78 16.35
CA PRO A 409 32.78 5.79 15.52
C PRO A 409 32.45 5.97 14.03
N ALA A 410 33.45 5.70 13.17
CA ALA A 410 33.24 5.72 11.71
C ALA A 410 32.64 4.42 11.20
N ASP A 411 32.84 3.33 11.89
CA ASP A 411 32.29 2.01 11.58
C ASP A 411 30.85 1.89 12.10
N ASP A 412 29.94 1.35 11.29
CA ASP A 412 28.52 1.27 11.64
C ASP A 412 28.25 0.25 12.75
N ASP A 413 29.02 -0.84 12.81
CA ASP A 413 28.90 -1.83 13.88
C ASP A 413 29.36 -1.24 15.22
N GLU A 414 30.52 -0.56 15.24
CA GLU A 414 30.98 0.15 16.45
C GLU A 414 30.01 1.23 16.88
N LEU A 415 29.37 1.93 15.92
CA LEU A 415 28.37 2.98 16.18
C LEU A 415 27.10 2.40 16.81
N CYS A 416 26.65 1.22 16.40
CA CYS A 416 25.52 0.51 17.01
C CYS A 416 25.78 0.09 18.46
N HIS A 417 27.06 -0.02 18.89
CA HIS A 417 27.46 -0.34 20.24
C HIS A 417 27.84 0.87 21.10
N ASP A 418 27.75 2.10 20.56
CA ASP A 418 28.04 3.33 21.29
C ASP A 418 26.85 3.71 22.19
N ASP A 419 27.08 3.83 23.49
CA ASP A 419 26.06 4.17 24.48
C ASP A 419 25.37 5.51 24.18
N ARG A 420 26.09 6.50 23.62
CA ARG A 420 25.54 7.82 23.28
C ARG A 420 24.55 7.76 22.12
N VAL A 421 24.84 6.90 21.15
CA VAL A 421 23.91 6.63 20.03
C VAL A 421 22.68 5.88 20.54
N ARG A 422 22.89 4.90 21.42
CA ARG A 422 21.80 4.17 22.06
C ARG A 422 20.88 5.11 22.85
N ASP A 423 21.44 6.02 23.64
CA ASP A 423 20.66 7.00 24.42
C ASP A 423 19.89 7.95 23.50
N LEU A 424 20.47 8.37 22.36
CA LEU A 424 19.81 9.17 21.34
C LEU A 424 18.58 8.42 20.77
N ILE A 425 18.76 7.21 20.29
CA ILE A 425 17.68 6.39 19.74
C ILE A 425 16.65 6.02 20.81
N GLN A 426 17.05 5.84 22.07
CA GLN A 426 16.13 5.61 23.19
C GLN A 426 15.14 6.77 23.33
N SER A 427 15.58 8.01 23.16
CA SER A 427 14.71 9.19 23.23
C SER A 427 13.64 9.19 22.13
N GLU A 428 14.01 8.77 20.92
CA GLU A 428 13.07 8.63 19.81
C GLU A 428 12.05 7.51 20.05
N VAL A 429 12.52 6.35 20.52
CA VAL A 429 11.64 5.22 20.87
C VAL A 429 10.67 5.62 22.00
N GLU A 430 11.13 6.38 23.01
CA GLU A 430 10.27 6.86 24.09
C GLU A 430 9.20 7.85 23.59
N ALA A 431 9.55 8.71 22.65
CA ALA A 431 8.60 9.65 22.04
C ALA A 431 7.49 8.88 21.29
N ILE A 432 7.87 7.94 20.42
CA ILE A 432 6.95 7.11 19.64
C ILE A 432 6.09 6.22 20.56
N ASN A 433 6.65 5.66 21.60
CA ASN A 433 5.92 4.84 22.56
C ASN A 433 4.75 5.57 23.25
N GLN A 434 4.70 6.91 23.22
CA GLN A 434 3.59 7.65 23.83
C GLN A 434 2.29 7.49 23.04
N GLU A 435 2.38 7.13 21.79
CA GLU A 435 1.25 6.92 20.88
C GLU A 435 0.60 5.53 21.04
N PHE A 436 1.26 4.60 21.76
CA PHE A 436 0.86 3.20 21.85
C PHE A 436 0.47 2.79 23.25
N GLU A 437 -0.38 1.75 23.35
CA GLU A 437 -0.76 1.16 24.61
C GLU A 437 0.43 0.49 25.32
N SER A 438 0.30 0.31 26.64
CA SER A 438 1.39 -0.18 27.48
C SER A 438 1.96 -1.55 27.08
N HIS A 439 1.15 -2.39 26.45
CA HIS A 439 1.54 -3.72 25.98
C HIS A 439 2.15 -3.72 24.57
N GLU A 440 1.94 -2.66 23.79
CA GLU A 440 2.48 -2.44 22.45
C GLU A 440 3.80 -1.70 22.47
N ARG A 441 4.13 -1.04 23.58
CA ARG A 441 5.34 -0.23 23.73
C ARG A 441 6.59 -1.08 23.66
N ILE A 442 7.52 -0.65 22.83
CA ILE A 442 8.86 -1.21 22.76
C ILE A 442 9.55 -0.99 24.13
N LYS A 443 9.86 -2.08 24.81
CA LYS A 443 10.54 -2.05 26.14
C LYS A 443 12.04 -2.10 26.03
N GLN A 444 12.54 -2.79 25.02
CA GLN A 444 13.98 -2.89 24.73
C GLN A 444 14.19 -2.93 23.23
N PHE A 445 15.33 -2.46 22.76
CA PHE A 445 15.74 -2.56 21.36
C PHE A 445 17.22 -2.90 21.23
N ARG A 446 17.61 -3.36 20.05
CA ARG A 446 19.00 -3.53 19.63
C ARG A 446 19.20 -2.75 18.33
N LEU A 447 20.32 -2.04 18.24
CA LEU A 447 20.76 -1.43 17.01
C LEU A 447 21.45 -2.48 16.14
N VAL A 448 21.16 -2.45 14.85
CA VAL A 448 21.76 -3.36 13.86
C VAL A 448 22.43 -2.54 12.75
N PRO A 449 23.66 -2.94 12.33
CA PRO A 449 24.49 -2.11 11.47
C PRO A 449 24.18 -2.19 9.98
N GLU A 450 23.25 -3.07 9.60
CA GLU A 450 22.96 -3.34 8.19
C GLU A 450 21.52 -3.00 7.87
N GLU A 451 21.31 -2.17 6.84
CA GLU A 451 19.99 -1.87 6.30
C GLU A 451 19.33 -3.12 5.72
N PHE A 452 17.99 -3.19 5.83
CA PHE A 452 17.21 -4.23 5.18
C PHE A 452 16.98 -3.82 3.73
N THR A 453 17.49 -4.62 2.78
CA THR A 453 17.39 -4.34 1.34
C THR A 453 16.96 -5.57 0.55
N PRO A 454 16.49 -5.41 -0.70
CA PRO A 454 16.27 -6.54 -1.60
C PRO A 454 17.57 -7.27 -1.98
N GLU A 455 18.69 -6.54 -2.06
CA GLU A 455 20.00 -7.04 -2.46
C GLU A 455 20.57 -8.01 -1.42
N ASN A 456 20.36 -7.76 -0.14
CA ASN A 456 20.75 -8.67 0.94
C ASN A 456 19.65 -9.68 1.32
N ASP A 457 18.56 -9.71 0.53
CA ASP A 457 17.45 -10.64 0.66
C ASP A 457 16.64 -10.50 1.98
N LEU A 458 16.73 -9.35 2.65
CA LEU A 458 15.96 -9.04 3.85
C LEU A 458 14.64 -8.32 3.55
N LEU A 459 14.53 -7.72 2.34
CA LEU A 459 13.27 -7.23 1.80
C LEU A 459 12.83 -8.02 0.56
N THR A 460 11.55 -7.96 0.25
CA THR A 460 11.03 -8.39 -1.05
C THR A 460 11.34 -7.33 -2.12
N PRO A 461 11.22 -7.65 -3.44
CA PRO A 461 11.30 -6.63 -4.49
C PRO A 461 10.28 -5.48 -4.36
N THR A 462 9.20 -5.71 -3.60
CA THR A 462 8.19 -4.70 -3.24
C THR A 462 8.44 -4.06 -1.87
N MET A 463 9.68 -4.10 -1.39
CA MET A 463 10.18 -3.45 -0.15
C MET A 463 9.52 -3.95 1.15
N LYS A 464 8.88 -5.12 1.16
CA LYS A 464 8.30 -5.73 2.38
C LYS A 464 9.36 -6.53 3.13
N LYS A 465 9.42 -6.37 4.46
CA LYS A 465 10.34 -7.09 5.36
C LYS A 465 10.13 -8.59 5.30
N LYS A 466 11.19 -9.35 5.07
CA LYS A 466 11.21 -10.81 5.19
C LYS A 466 11.51 -11.19 6.65
N ARG A 467 10.54 -10.95 7.54
CA ARG A 467 10.70 -11.03 9.01
C ARG A 467 11.47 -12.26 9.47
N ARG A 468 11.15 -13.44 8.93
CA ARG A 468 11.86 -14.69 9.28
C ARG A 468 13.35 -14.61 9.00
N LYS A 469 13.75 -14.06 7.84
CA LYS A 469 15.17 -13.94 7.48
C LYS A 469 15.88 -12.92 8.34
N ILE A 470 15.20 -11.82 8.69
CA ILE A 470 15.73 -10.82 9.61
C ILE A 470 15.93 -11.45 11.01
N LEU A 471 14.95 -12.18 11.52
CA LEU A 471 15.06 -12.89 12.80
C LEU A 471 16.15 -13.97 12.78
N ASP A 472 16.30 -14.72 11.69
CA ASP A 472 17.34 -15.73 11.56
C ASP A 472 18.76 -15.08 11.54
N ARG A 473 18.89 -13.88 10.96
CA ARG A 473 20.16 -13.17 10.85
C ARG A 473 20.62 -12.54 12.16
N TRP A 474 19.71 -11.97 12.94
CA TRP A 474 19.97 -11.32 14.22
C TRP A 474 19.35 -12.08 15.39
N SER A 475 19.44 -13.42 15.33
CA SER A 475 18.87 -14.28 16.38
C SER A 475 19.46 -14.04 17.76
N ASP A 476 20.77 -13.78 17.82
CA ASP A 476 21.48 -13.56 19.07
C ASP A 476 21.07 -12.21 19.70
N GLU A 477 20.99 -11.14 18.90
CA GLU A 477 20.52 -9.82 19.32
C GLU A 477 19.06 -9.84 19.79
N VAL A 478 18.22 -10.67 19.14
CA VAL A 478 16.83 -10.87 19.56
C VAL A 478 16.74 -11.64 20.88
N GLU A 479 17.55 -12.67 21.10
CA GLU A 479 17.59 -13.37 22.39
C GLU A 479 18.06 -12.44 23.51
N ASP A 480 19.11 -11.65 23.28
CA ASP A 480 19.65 -10.67 24.22
C ASP A 480 18.64 -9.60 24.67
N LEU A 481 17.59 -9.33 23.85
CA LEU A 481 16.52 -8.41 24.25
C LEU A 481 15.69 -8.93 25.44
N TYR A 482 15.66 -10.25 25.64
CA TYR A 482 14.77 -10.90 26.60
C TYR A 482 15.50 -11.57 27.77
N GLU A 483 16.84 -11.53 27.80
CA GLU A 483 17.64 -11.96 28.95
C GLU A 483 17.66 -10.89 30.05
#